data_c396d7b0d649ebbe38492dbf831ade10
#
_entry.id   c396d7b0d649ebbe38492dbf831ade10
#
_cell.length_a   1.000
_cell.length_b   1.000
_cell.length_c   1.000
_cell.angle_alpha   90.00
_cell.angle_beta   90.00
_cell.angle_gamma   90.00
#
_symmetry.space_group_name_H-M   'P 1'
#
loop_
_entity.id
_entity.type
_entity.pdbx_description
1 polymer ?
#
loop_
_entity_poly.entity_id
_entity_poly.type
_entity_poly.pdbx_seq_one_letter_code
_entity_poly.pdbx_strand_id
1 'polypeptide(L)'
;DWSSDVCSSDLMIEELIARVFYARNVAHFEHWRAEGVGGYARHVALGEFYDKVIDALDALVEAYQGAFELVGTVQAPKTKAEDILLILIEDAEWIEKNHEKICKGNRAVANLIDSVTGVYLTTTYKLRNLM
;
A
#
# COMPACT_ATOMS: atom_id res chain seq x y z
N ASP A 1 25.09 17.72 -5.37
CA ASP A 1 23.95 18.06 -6.20
C ASP A 1 22.68 18.07 -5.36
N TRP A 2 22.03 19.19 -5.36
CA TRP A 2 20.84 19.40 -4.55
C TRP A 2 19.71 18.40 -4.91
N SER A 3 19.64 17.97 -6.15
CA SER A 3 18.57 17.07 -6.55
C SER A 3 18.70 15.69 -5.92
N SER A 4 19.91 15.29 -5.56
CA SER A 4 20.09 14.03 -4.85
C SER A 4 19.71 14.21 -3.38
N ASP A 5 19.64 15.43 -2.90
CA ASP A 5 19.22 15.74 -1.53
C ASP A 5 17.71 15.87 -1.43
N VAL A 6 17.02 15.98 -2.56
CA VAL A 6 15.59 15.73 -2.61
C VAL A 6 15.44 14.25 -2.44
N CYS A 7 15.80 13.80 -1.26
CA CYS A 7 15.95 12.41 -0.96
C CYS A 7 14.59 11.75 -0.76
N SER A 8 14.65 10.47 -0.51
CA SER A 8 13.47 9.69 -0.27
C SER A 8 12.58 10.25 0.84
N SER A 9 13.13 11.06 1.77
CA SER A 9 12.30 11.65 2.83
C SER A 9 11.30 12.65 2.29
N ASP A 10 11.60 13.30 1.17
CA ASP A 10 10.67 14.24 0.54
C ASP A 10 9.67 13.55 -0.36
N LEU A 11 9.90 12.26 -0.68
CA LEU A 11 9.06 11.47 -1.56
C LEU A 11 8.42 10.29 -0.84
N MET A 12 8.28 10.38 0.50
CA MET A 12 7.76 9.26 1.29
C MET A 12 6.32 8.91 0.95
N ILE A 13 5.44 9.91 0.88
CA ILE A 13 4.03 9.63 0.54
C ILE A 13 3.94 9.15 -0.90
N GLU A 14 4.77 9.67 -1.78
CA GLU A 14 4.75 9.26 -3.18
C GLU A 14 5.22 7.80 -3.33
N GLU A 15 6.19 7.38 -2.54
CA GLU A 15 6.61 5.98 -2.55
C GLU A 15 5.50 5.08 -2.00
N LEU A 16 4.79 5.52 -0.96
CA LEU A 16 3.66 4.77 -0.44
C LEU A 16 2.58 4.59 -1.52
N ILE A 17 2.26 5.68 -2.23
CA ILE A 17 1.28 5.63 -3.31
C ILE A 17 1.71 4.63 -4.37
N ALA A 18 2.97 4.70 -4.80
CA ALA A 18 3.49 3.79 -5.82
C ALA A 18 3.39 2.33 -5.39
N ARG A 19 3.72 2.05 -4.12
CA ARG A 19 3.64 0.68 -3.58
C ARG A 19 2.22 0.17 -3.56
N VAL A 20 1.28 1.00 -3.13
CA VAL A 20 -0.12 0.60 -3.07
C VAL A 20 -0.66 0.31 -4.47
N PHE A 21 -0.36 1.17 -5.45
CA PHE A 21 -0.83 0.92 -6.81
C PHE A 21 -0.20 -0.35 -7.40
N TYR A 22 1.07 -0.60 -7.14
CA TYR A 22 1.71 -1.82 -7.61
C TYR A 22 1.05 -3.05 -6.99
N ALA A 23 0.89 -3.05 -5.67
CA ALA A 23 0.25 -4.16 -4.96
C ALA A 23 -1.18 -4.37 -5.46
N ARG A 24 -1.92 -3.28 -5.63
CA ARG A 24 -3.29 -3.33 -6.12
C ARG A 24 -3.35 -3.96 -7.51
N ASN A 25 -2.46 -3.55 -8.39
CA ASN A 25 -2.48 -4.07 -9.75
C ASN A 25 -2.11 -5.56 -9.79
N VAL A 26 -1.09 -5.96 -9.04
CA VAL A 26 -0.71 -7.38 -8.95
C VAL A 26 -1.85 -8.20 -8.35
N ALA A 27 -2.50 -7.67 -7.30
CA ALA A 27 -3.65 -8.35 -6.69
C ALA A 27 -4.77 -8.54 -7.69
N HIS A 28 -5.03 -7.53 -8.52
CA HIS A 28 -6.09 -7.62 -9.52
C HIS A 28 -5.78 -8.69 -10.56
N PHE A 29 -4.54 -8.73 -11.04
CA PHE A 29 -4.13 -9.76 -12.01
C PHE A 29 -4.20 -11.15 -11.38
N GLU A 30 -3.74 -11.32 -10.16
CA GLU A 30 -3.79 -12.61 -9.46
C GLU A 30 -5.21 -13.01 -9.08
N HIS A 31 -6.08 -12.06 -8.86
CA HIS A 31 -7.52 -12.28 -8.67
C HIS A 31 -8.10 -13.00 -9.89
N TRP A 32 -7.76 -12.56 -11.08
CA TRP A 32 -8.21 -13.22 -12.31
C TRP A 32 -7.60 -14.61 -12.47
N ARG A 33 -6.39 -14.82 -12.00
CA ARG A 33 -5.65 -16.07 -12.23
C ARG A 33 -5.90 -17.12 -11.16
N ALA A 34 -6.66 -16.81 -10.12
CA ALA A 34 -6.94 -17.76 -9.05
C ALA A 34 -7.71 -18.97 -9.58
N GLU A 35 -7.25 -20.17 -9.21
CA GLU A 35 -7.85 -21.41 -9.68
C GLU A 35 -7.59 -22.54 -8.68
N GLY A 36 -8.27 -23.65 -8.87
CA GLY A 36 -8.02 -24.85 -8.10
C GLY A 36 -8.57 -24.80 -6.69
N VAL A 37 -8.05 -25.69 -5.86
CA VAL A 37 -8.44 -25.76 -4.46
C VAL A 37 -8.00 -24.48 -3.76
N GLY A 38 -8.95 -23.85 -3.05
CA GLY A 38 -8.66 -22.57 -2.41
C GLY A 38 -8.74 -21.39 -3.38
N GLY A 39 -8.93 -21.63 -4.66
CA GLY A 39 -8.94 -20.58 -5.68
C GLY A 39 -10.05 -19.56 -5.49
N TYR A 40 -11.24 -20.00 -5.13
CA TYR A 40 -12.33 -19.06 -4.93
C TYR A 40 -12.05 -18.13 -3.73
N ALA A 41 -11.55 -18.68 -2.64
CA ALA A 41 -11.20 -17.88 -1.45
C ALA A 41 -10.11 -16.86 -1.81
N ARG A 42 -9.11 -17.27 -2.58
CA ARG A 42 -8.04 -16.40 -3.05
C ARG A 42 -8.59 -15.29 -3.94
N HIS A 43 -9.45 -15.65 -4.88
CA HIS A 43 -10.11 -14.71 -5.79
C HIS A 43 -10.86 -13.62 -5.00
N VAL A 44 -11.65 -14.03 -4.02
CA VAL A 44 -12.43 -13.09 -3.20
C VAL A 44 -11.53 -12.22 -2.34
N ALA A 45 -10.53 -12.82 -1.69
CA ALA A 45 -9.62 -12.05 -0.82
C ALA A 45 -8.86 -10.98 -1.60
N LEU A 46 -8.36 -11.33 -2.79
CA LEU A 46 -7.63 -10.37 -3.62
C LEU A 46 -8.56 -9.29 -4.17
N GLY A 47 -9.79 -9.66 -4.53
CA GLY A 47 -10.79 -8.68 -4.98
C GLY A 47 -11.12 -7.66 -3.91
N GLU A 48 -11.30 -8.10 -2.69
CA GLU A 48 -11.54 -7.18 -1.57
C GLU A 48 -10.34 -6.27 -1.33
N PHE A 49 -9.13 -6.80 -1.46
CA PHE A 49 -7.94 -5.99 -1.27
C PHE A 49 -7.88 -4.83 -2.25
N TYR A 50 -7.97 -5.12 -3.56
CA TYR A 50 -7.74 -4.05 -4.53
C TYR A 50 -8.88 -3.02 -4.53
N ASP A 51 -10.07 -3.40 -4.07
CA ASP A 51 -11.16 -2.45 -3.92
C ASP A 51 -10.97 -1.57 -2.70
N LYS A 52 -10.68 -2.18 -1.55
CA LYS A 52 -10.63 -1.45 -0.28
C LYS A 52 -9.39 -0.59 -0.14
N VAL A 53 -8.26 -1.06 -0.68
CA VAL A 53 -7.00 -0.33 -0.48
C VAL A 53 -7.01 1.02 -1.19
N ILE A 54 -7.70 1.14 -2.31
CA ILE A 54 -7.78 2.41 -3.03
C ILE A 54 -8.59 3.43 -2.25
N ASP A 55 -9.70 3.02 -1.66
CA ASP A 55 -10.49 3.94 -0.84
C ASP A 55 -9.68 4.43 0.36
N ALA A 56 -8.96 3.53 1.01
CA ALA A 56 -8.11 3.90 2.15
C ALA A 56 -6.97 4.83 1.71
N LEU A 57 -6.39 4.56 0.56
CA LEU A 57 -5.31 5.41 0.04
C LEU A 57 -5.82 6.80 -0.32
N ASP A 58 -6.97 6.89 -0.99
CA ASP A 58 -7.54 8.19 -1.36
C ASP A 58 -7.78 9.05 -0.12
N ALA A 59 -8.35 8.47 0.94
CA ALA A 59 -8.58 9.20 2.17
C ALA A 59 -7.28 9.69 2.79
N LEU A 60 -6.25 8.84 2.77
CA LEU A 60 -4.93 9.21 3.30
C LEU A 60 -4.31 10.37 2.51
N VAL A 61 -4.31 10.25 1.18
CA VAL A 61 -3.66 11.25 0.33
C VAL A 61 -4.34 12.60 0.47
N GLU A 62 -5.67 12.62 0.48
CA GLU A 62 -6.40 13.89 0.60
C GLU A 62 -6.15 14.53 1.96
N ALA A 63 -6.12 13.74 3.04
CA ALA A 63 -5.82 14.27 4.36
C ALA A 63 -4.38 14.76 4.47
N TYR A 64 -3.45 14.03 3.85
CA TYR A 64 -2.05 14.43 3.80
C TYR A 64 -1.92 15.80 3.12
N GLN A 65 -2.59 15.98 1.99
CA GLN A 65 -2.54 17.24 1.25
C GLN A 65 -3.20 18.38 2.04
N GLY A 66 -4.23 18.07 2.80
CA GLY A 66 -4.85 19.08 3.66
C GLY A 66 -3.96 19.48 4.82
N ALA A 67 -3.17 18.54 5.35
CA ALA A 67 -2.30 18.79 6.50
C ALA A 67 -0.97 19.44 6.10
N PHE A 68 -0.45 19.10 4.92
CA PHE A 68 0.90 19.50 4.52
C PHE A 68 0.92 20.21 3.18
N GLU A 69 0.98 19.45 2.09
CA GLU A 69 1.10 20.02 0.75
C GLU A 69 0.69 18.99 -0.28
N LEU A 70 0.48 19.41 -1.51
CA LEU A 70 0.14 18.48 -2.59
C LEU A 70 1.24 17.47 -2.79
N VAL A 71 0.85 16.22 -3.06
CA VAL A 71 1.84 15.18 -3.35
C VAL A 71 2.55 15.48 -4.67
N GLY A 72 3.79 15.05 -4.75
CA GLY A 72 4.60 15.24 -5.93
C GLY A 72 4.39 14.14 -6.96
N THR A 73 5.32 14.06 -7.90
CA THR A 73 5.27 13.04 -8.95
C THR A 73 5.47 11.65 -8.36
N VAL A 74 4.57 10.75 -8.72
CA VAL A 74 4.64 9.35 -8.28
C VAL A 74 5.37 8.56 -9.34
N GLN A 75 6.45 7.89 -8.93
CA GLN A 75 7.26 7.07 -9.83
C GLN A 75 7.01 5.59 -9.55
N ALA A 76 7.53 4.72 -10.41
CA ALA A 76 7.38 3.29 -10.20
C ALA A 76 7.98 2.90 -8.84
N PRO A 77 7.37 1.94 -8.15
CA PRO A 77 7.88 1.53 -6.84
C PRO A 77 9.22 0.80 -6.98
N LYS A 78 9.96 0.79 -5.88
CA LYS A 78 11.30 0.20 -5.85
C LYS A 78 11.28 -1.29 -5.54
N THR A 79 10.12 -1.85 -5.25
CA THR A 79 10.02 -3.27 -4.97
C THR A 79 10.21 -4.09 -6.24
N LYS A 80 10.81 -5.27 -6.08
CA LYS A 80 10.96 -6.22 -7.18
C LYS A 80 10.19 -7.51 -6.93
N ALA A 81 9.46 -7.57 -5.84
CA ALA A 81 8.66 -8.74 -5.52
C ALA A 81 7.52 -8.88 -6.53
N GLU A 82 7.23 -10.13 -6.92
CA GLU A 82 6.15 -10.42 -7.87
C GLU A 82 5.04 -11.25 -7.23
N ASP A 83 5.34 -11.97 -6.15
CA ASP A 83 4.34 -12.73 -5.42
C ASP A 83 3.52 -11.80 -4.55
N ILE A 84 2.20 -11.84 -4.70
CA ILE A 84 1.33 -10.89 -4.01
C ILE A 84 1.46 -10.98 -2.48
N LEU A 85 1.58 -12.17 -1.92
CA LEU A 85 1.73 -12.28 -0.47
C LEU A 85 3.01 -11.63 0.01
N LEU A 86 4.11 -11.83 -0.72
CA LEU A 86 5.38 -11.21 -0.37
C LEU A 86 5.30 -9.69 -0.52
N ILE A 87 4.63 -9.21 -1.57
CA ILE A 87 4.43 -7.77 -1.77
C ILE A 87 3.69 -7.18 -0.56
N LEU A 88 2.63 -7.83 -0.12
CA LEU A 88 1.83 -7.34 1.01
C LEU A 88 2.66 -7.29 2.29
N ILE A 89 3.47 -8.32 2.53
CA ILE A 89 4.31 -8.37 3.71
C ILE A 89 5.37 -7.26 3.66
N GLU A 90 6.05 -7.12 2.53
CA GLU A 90 7.10 -6.11 2.39
C GLU A 90 6.54 -4.69 2.50
N ASP A 91 5.39 -4.45 1.87
CA ASP A 91 4.78 -3.12 1.94
C ASP A 91 4.35 -2.77 3.36
N ALA A 92 3.74 -3.72 4.07
CA ALA A 92 3.32 -3.47 5.45
C ALA A 92 4.53 -3.13 6.33
N GLU A 93 5.64 -3.83 6.14
CA GLU A 93 6.87 -3.54 6.87
C GLU A 93 7.42 -2.16 6.51
N TRP A 94 7.42 -1.85 5.22
CA TRP A 94 7.90 -0.54 4.76
C TRP A 94 7.05 0.60 5.34
N ILE A 95 5.73 0.43 5.33
CA ILE A 95 4.81 1.44 5.86
C ILE A 95 5.06 1.64 7.36
N GLU A 96 5.19 0.56 8.11
CA GLU A 96 5.46 0.64 9.55
C GLU A 96 6.76 1.38 9.82
N LYS A 97 7.80 1.05 9.08
CA LYS A 97 9.12 1.63 9.25
C LYS A 97 9.13 3.12 8.93
N ASN A 98 8.30 3.57 8.00
CA ASN A 98 8.31 4.95 7.54
C ASN A 98 7.09 5.75 8.01
N HIS A 99 6.29 5.17 8.89
CA HIS A 99 5.04 5.74 9.36
C HIS A 99 5.21 7.18 9.87
N GLU A 100 6.16 7.40 10.77
CA GLU A 100 6.37 8.72 11.36
C GLU A 100 6.89 9.73 10.33
N LYS A 101 7.73 9.28 9.42
CA LYS A 101 8.26 10.16 8.37
C LYS A 101 7.14 10.66 7.45
N ILE A 102 6.09 9.87 7.28
CA ILE A 102 4.94 10.26 6.45
C ILE A 102 3.99 11.14 7.23
N CYS A 103 3.59 10.74 8.43
CA CYS A 103 2.55 11.46 9.18
C CYS A 103 3.09 12.70 9.88
N LYS A 104 4.39 12.75 10.15
CA LYS A 104 5.06 13.93 10.74
C LYS A 104 4.35 14.41 12.01
N GLY A 105 3.90 13.46 12.83
CA GLY A 105 3.22 13.77 14.07
C GLY A 105 1.75 14.14 13.94
N ASN A 106 1.21 14.21 12.73
CA ASN A 106 -0.21 14.52 12.53
C ASN A 106 -1.05 13.27 12.80
N ARG A 107 -1.91 13.33 13.80
CA ARG A 107 -2.65 12.16 14.25
C ARG A 107 -3.69 11.68 13.26
N ALA A 108 -4.35 12.59 12.55
CA ALA A 108 -5.33 12.20 11.55
C ALA A 108 -4.67 11.48 10.39
N VAL A 109 -3.54 11.99 9.92
CA VAL A 109 -2.76 11.32 8.87
C VAL A 109 -2.27 9.97 9.35
N ALA A 110 -1.77 9.90 10.59
CA ALA A 110 -1.29 8.64 11.17
C ALA A 110 -2.41 7.58 11.17
N ASN A 111 -3.61 7.96 11.58
CA ASN A 111 -4.75 7.03 11.61
C ASN A 111 -5.11 6.52 10.22
N LEU A 112 -4.98 7.37 9.20
CA LEU A 112 -5.31 6.97 7.83
C LEU A 112 -4.22 6.08 7.23
N ILE A 113 -2.94 6.28 7.61
CA ILE A 113 -1.90 5.32 7.26
C ILE A 113 -2.24 3.96 7.88
N ASP A 114 -2.66 3.95 9.14
CA ASP A 114 -3.02 2.71 9.82
C ASP A 114 -4.19 2.00 9.13
N SER A 115 -5.11 2.75 8.55
CA SER A 115 -6.21 2.16 7.79
C SER A 115 -5.71 1.44 6.54
N VAL A 116 -4.75 2.03 5.83
CA VAL A 116 -4.10 1.37 4.70
C VAL A 116 -3.42 0.09 5.16
N THR A 117 -2.63 0.17 6.22
CA THR A 117 -1.94 -1.00 6.78
C THR A 117 -2.93 -2.09 7.17
N GLY A 118 -4.08 -1.69 7.74
CA GLY A 118 -5.12 -2.64 8.15
C GLY A 118 -5.62 -3.47 6.97
N VAL A 119 -5.81 -2.85 5.80
CA VAL A 119 -6.24 -3.59 4.61
C VAL A 119 -5.16 -4.60 4.20
N TYR A 120 -3.90 -4.20 4.24
CA TYR A 120 -2.79 -5.10 3.95
C TYR A 120 -2.76 -6.30 4.90
N LEU A 121 -2.88 -6.04 6.20
CA LEU A 121 -2.79 -7.10 7.21
C LEU A 121 -3.97 -8.06 7.14
N THR A 122 -5.17 -7.55 6.92
CA THR A 122 -6.35 -8.39 6.79
C THR A 122 -6.22 -9.32 5.58
N THR A 123 -5.73 -8.80 4.46
CA THR A 123 -5.55 -9.62 3.26
C THR A 123 -4.43 -10.64 3.46
N THR A 124 -3.34 -10.25 4.13
CA THR A 124 -2.26 -11.17 4.48
C THR A 124 -2.81 -12.34 5.30
N TYR A 125 -3.64 -12.03 6.30
CA TYR A 125 -4.27 -13.06 7.12
C TYR A 125 -5.06 -14.05 6.26
N LYS A 126 -5.88 -13.51 5.35
CA LYS A 126 -6.73 -14.37 4.51
C LYS A 126 -5.91 -15.26 3.59
N LEU A 127 -4.88 -14.69 2.96
CA LEU A 127 -4.05 -15.47 2.04
C LEU A 127 -3.24 -16.54 2.75
N ARG A 128 -2.85 -16.31 3.99
CA ARG A 128 -2.07 -17.28 4.77
C ARG A 128 -2.92 -18.40 5.36
N ASN A 129 -4.15 -18.10 5.74
CA ASN A 129 -4.89 -18.99 6.62
C ASN A 129 -6.21 -19.50 6.06
N LEU A 130 -6.78 -18.90 5.05
CA LEU A 130 -8.11 -19.23 4.59
C LEU A 130 -8.13 -19.85 3.19
N MET A 131 -6.98 -20.26 2.70
CA MET A 131 -6.88 -20.88 1.36
C MET A 131 -7.07 -22.40 1.40
#